data_42edccb0e891c221d79a357ce6d7b8e4
#
_entry.id   42edccb0e891c221d79a357ce6d7b8e4
#
_cell.length_a   1.000
_cell.length_b   1.000
_cell.length_c   1.000
_cell.angle_alpha   90.00
_cell.angle_beta   90.00
_cell.angle_gamma   90.00
#
_symmetry.space_group_name_H-M   'P 1'
#
loop_
_entity.id
_entity.type
_entity.pdbx_description
1 polymer ?
#
loop_
_entity_poly.entity_id
_entity_poly.type
_entity_poly.pdbx_seq_one_letter_code
_entity_poly.pdbx_strand_id
1 'polypeptide(L)'
;EERFAEKDPAFTRFVESYAAGKQDDGLDALVLKLYEFSMSYPWPEQWLEECRAAYQMDSPEAVQESIWVQELMSEAKKRLSSILEGIQENRKTAVSSGGPYLYDEALASDQQMVEELLETESFDELVRAMAGMKFKALSRKKADDVSETLKDQVKAERDACKKELQKLKEQFFE
;
A
#
# COMPACT_ATOMS: atom_id res chain seq x y z
N GLU A 1 30.63 -18.55 9.10
CA GLU A 1 29.96 -17.26 9.40
C GLU A 1 30.93 -16.25 10.00
N GLU A 2 31.61 -16.52 11.11
CA GLU A 2 32.58 -15.61 11.74
C GLU A 2 33.69 -15.13 10.79
N ARG A 3 34.17 -15.97 9.86
CA ARG A 3 35.23 -15.63 8.90
C ARG A 3 34.80 -14.62 7.79
N PHE A 4 33.52 -14.52 7.47
CA PHE A 4 33.01 -13.59 6.46
C PHE A 4 32.65 -12.25 7.07
N ALA A 5 32.08 -12.23 8.28
CA ALA A 5 31.70 -11.03 8.99
C ALA A 5 32.89 -10.11 9.27
N GLU A 6 34.09 -10.66 9.57
CA GLU A 6 35.32 -9.88 9.81
C GLU A 6 35.87 -9.16 8.57
N LYS A 7 35.43 -9.51 7.36
CA LYS A 7 36.02 -9.01 6.11
C LYS A 7 35.11 -8.13 5.25
N ASP A 8 33.79 -8.20 5.46
CA ASP A 8 32.82 -7.43 4.67
C ASP A 8 31.79 -6.71 5.56
N PRO A 9 31.95 -5.36 5.68
CA PRO A 9 30.99 -4.57 6.46
C PRO A 9 29.55 -4.60 5.94
N ALA A 10 29.34 -4.88 4.66
CA ALA A 10 28.00 -5.03 4.08
C ALA A 10 27.35 -6.34 4.52
N PHE A 11 28.13 -7.43 4.56
CA PHE A 11 27.68 -8.72 5.07
C PHE A 11 27.37 -8.63 6.58
N THR A 12 28.20 -7.96 7.36
CA THR A 12 27.93 -7.76 8.80
C THR A 12 26.60 -7.05 9.03
N ARG A 13 26.35 -5.92 8.31
CA ARG A 13 25.08 -5.20 8.39
C ARG A 13 23.89 -6.04 7.96
N PHE A 14 24.05 -6.85 6.91
CA PHE A 14 23.01 -7.77 6.46
C PHE A 14 22.67 -8.79 7.55
N VAL A 15 23.68 -9.44 8.15
CA VAL A 15 23.48 -10.40 9.24
C VAL A 15 22.81 -9.73 10.43
N GLU A 16 23.27 -8.55 10.86
CA GLU A 16 22.66 -7.78 11.96
C GLU A 16 21.19 -7.42 11.68
N SER A 17 20.84 -7.11 10.43
CA SER A 17 19.47 -6.76 10.06
C SER A 17 18.51 -7.94 10.08
N TYR A 18 18.99 -9.13 9.75
CA TYR A 18 18.15 -10.33 9.65
C TYR A 18 18.29 -11.30 10.84
N ALA A 19 19.39 -11.21 11.59
CA ALA A 19 19.65 -12.03 12.80
C ALA A 19 19.19 -11.34 14.11
N ALA A 20 18.41 -10.26 14.07
CA ALA A 20 17.94 -9.49 15.22
C ALA A 20 17.01 -10.26 16.20
N GLY A 21 16.84 -11.57 16.04
CA GLY A 21 16.14 -12.48 16.96
C GLY A 21 17.14 -13.25 17.85
N LYS A 22 16.69 -13.67 19.00
CA LYS A 22 17.48 -14.47 19.99
C LYS A 22 17.95 -15.85 19.50
N GLN A 23 17.72 -16.23 18.26
CA GLN A 23 18.15 -17.49 17.66
C GLN A 23 18.75 -17.21 16.28
N ASP A 24 19.98 -17.61 16.08
CA ASP A 24 20.80 -17.50 14.87
C ASP A 24 20.24 -18.33 13.68
N ASP A 25 19.15 -19.06 13.92
CA ASP A 25 18.54 -20.00 12.98
C ASP A 25 17.80 -19.30 11.80
N GLY A 26 17.59 -17.99 11.86
CA GLY A 26 16.78 -17.27 10.88
C GLY A 26 17.48 -17.13 9.52
N LEU A 27 18.75 -16.76 9.51
CA LEU A 27 19.53 -16.55 8.28
C LEU A 27 19.85 -17.88 7.59
N ASP A 28 20.25 -18.89 8.35
CA ASP A 28 20.53 -20.23 7.84
C ASP A 28 19.29 -20.84 7.19
N ALA A 29 18.13 -20.71 7.85
CA ALA A 29 16.85 -21.17 7.30
C ALA A 29 16.47 -20.42 6.01
N LEU A 30 16.79 -19.14 5.90
CA LEU A 30 16.50 -18.32 4.72
C LEU A 30 17.42 -18.72 3.56
N VAL A 31 18.70 -18.91 3.82
CA VAL A 31 19.68 -19.39 2.84
C VAL A 31 19.32 -20.78 2.34
N LEU A 32 18.94 -21.69 3.24
CA LEU A 32 18.52 -23.05 2.87
C LEU A 32 17.27 -23.02 2.00
N LYS A 33 16.25 -22.23 2.35
CA LYS A 33 15.04 -22.05 1.52
C LYS A 33 15.37 -21.49 0.14
N LEU A 34 16.25 -20.49 0.07
CA LEU A 34 16.69 -19.92 -1.20
C LEU A 34 17.40 -20.97 -2.06
N TYR A 35 18.26 -21.76 -1.44
CA TYR A 35 18.95 -22.86 -2.11
C TYR A 35 17.94 -23.91 -2.63
N GLU A 36 17.07 -24.42 -1.79
CA GLU A 36 16.05 -25.40 -2.18
C GLU A 36 15.16 -24.86 -3.32
N PHE A 37 14.76 -23.58 -3.24
CA PHE A 37 13.96 -22.95 -4.27
C PHE A 37 14.74 -22.79 -5.58
N SER A 38 16.00 -22.33 -5.53
CA SER A 38 16.84 -22.20 -6.72
C SER A 38 17.07 -23.53 -7.44
N MET A 39 17.22 -24.62 -6.67
CA MET A 39 17.37 -25.98 -7.22
C MET A 39 16.13 -26.52 -7.91
N SER A 40 14.97 -25.87 -7.78
CA SER A 40 13.75 -26.18 -8.55
C SER A 40 13.82 -25.68 -10.00
N TYR A 41 14.75 -24.80 -10.32
CA TYR A 41 14.97 -24.28 -11.68
C TYR A 41 15.97 -25.11 -12.46
N PRO A 42 15.83 -25.22 -13.79
CA PRO A 42 16.75 -25.99 -14.64
C PRO A 42 18.20 -25.46 -14.59
N TRP A 43 18.34 -24.15 -14.35
CA TRP A 43 19.62 -23.44 -14.31
C TRP A 43 19.70 -22.57 -13.06
N PRO A 44 19.97 -23.14 -11.87
CA PRO A 44 19.93 -22.44 -10.59
C PRO A 44 20.85 -21.21 -10.51
N GLU A 45 22.06 -21.34 -11.01
CA GLU A 45 23.07 -20.27 -11.00
C GLU A 45 22.66 -19.09 -11.89
N GLN A 46 22.12 -19.37 -13.07
CA GLN A 46 21.61 -18.34 -13.97
C GLN A 46 20.40 -17.63 -13.34
N TRP A 47 19.49 -18.38 -12.77
CA TRP A 47 18.32 -17.81 -12.08
C TRP A 47 18.73 -16.89 -10.90
N LEU A 48 19.71 -17.31 -10.08
CA LEU A 48 20.25 -16.49 -8.99
C LEU A 48 20.91 -15.21 -9.51
N GLU A 49 21.63 -15.28 -10.62
CA GLU A 49 22.26 -14.11 -11.24
C GLU A 49 21.21 -13.14 -11.81
N GLU A 50 20.15 -13.64 -12.45
CA GLU A 50 19.01 -12.85 -12.91
C GLU A 50 18.31 -12.16 -11.74
N CYS A 51 18.09 -12.87 -10.63
CA CYS A 51 17.57 -12.29 -9.40
C CYS A 51 18.48 -11.19 -8.86
N ARG A 52 19.79 -11.43 -8.82
CA ARG A 52 20.78 -10.44 -8.37
C ARG A 52 20.76 -9.19 -9.25
N ALA A 53 20.72 -9.38 -10.56
CA ALA A 53 20.66 -8.27 -11.53
C ALA A 53 19.41 -7.41 -11.35
N ALA A 54 18.27 -8.00 -10.99
CA ALA A 54 17.02 -7.28 -10.74
C ALA A 54 17.10 -6.33 -9.52
N TYR A 55 18.06 -6.53 -8.61
CA TYR A 55 18.31 -5.65 -7.46
C TYR A 55 19.46 -4.65 -7.67
N GLN A 56 20.17 -4.72 -8.82
CA GLN A 56 21.20 -3.73 -9.18
C GLN A 56 20.55 -2.48 -9.74
N MET A 57 20.21 -1.56 -8.85
CA MET A 57 19.59 -0.27 -9.18
C MET A 57 20.57 0.85 -8.82
N ASP A 58 21.21 1.40 -9.84
CA ASP A 58 22.31 2.37 -9.67
C ASP A 58 21.80 3.81 -9.52
N SER A 59 20.48 4.04 -9.64
CA SER A 59 19.88 5.37 -9.51
C SER A 59 18.46 5.32 -8.95
N PRO A 60 17.95 6.43 -8.36
CA PRO A 60 16.55 6.54 -7.95
C PRO A 60 15.56 6.30 -9.09
N GLU A 61 15.90 6.72 -10.31
CA GLU A 61 15.07 6.52 -11.50
C GLU A 61 14.97 5.03 -11.83
N ALA A 62 16.08 4.27 -11.77
CA ALA A 62 16.09 2.84 -11.97
C ALA A 62 15.24 2.08 -10.94
N VAL A 63 15.18 2.59 -9.71
CA VAL A 63 14.27 2.06 -8.67
C VAL A 63 12.81 2.27 -9.07
N GLN A 64 12.46 3.47 -9.54
CA GLN A 64 11.09 3.82 -9.99
C GLN A 64 10.64 2.95 -11.18
N GLU A 65 11.55 2.63 -12.10
CA GLU A 65 11.32 1.82 -13.28
C GLU A 65 11.36 0.31 -12.98
N SER A 66 11.74 -0.09 -11.77
CA SER A 66 11.83 -1.49 -11.39
C SER A 66 10.49 -2.20 -11.44
N ILE A 67 10.50 -3.47 -11.79
CA ILE A 67 9.30 -4.32 -11.82
C ILE A 67 8.58 -4.32 -10.46
N TRP A 68 9.32 -4.24 -9.36
CA TRP A 68 8.78 -4.23 -8.00
C TRP A 68 7.93 -2.99 -7.72
N VAL A 69 8.44 -1.81 -8.11
CA VAL A 69 7.70 -0.55 -7.95
C VAL A 69 6.51 -0.51 -8.89
N GLN A 70 6.64 -1.00 -10.12
CA GLN A 70 5.52 -1.08 -11.05
C GLN A 70 4.40 -2.00 -10.56
N GLU A 71 4.72 -3.18 -10.03
CA GLU A 71 3.75 -4.09 -9.44
C GLU A 71 3.08 -3.48 -8.20
N LEU A 72 3.86 -2.83 -7.34
CA LEU A 72 3.34 -2.13 -6.16
C LEU A 72 2.38 -1.01 -6.55
N MET A 73 2.73 -0.20 -7.56
CA MET A 73 1.87 0.85 -8.11
C MET A 73 0.60 0.28 -8.74
N SER A 74 0.72 -0.82 -9.50
CA SER A 74 -0.41 -1.52 -10.11
C SER A 74 -1.40 -2.00 -9.05
N GLU A 75 -0.91 -2.66 -8.01
CA GLU A 75 -1.75 -3.15 -6.91
C GLU A 75 -2.39 -2.00 -6.12
N ALA A 76 -1.63 -0.94 -5.83
CA ALA A 76 -2.16 0.25 -5.18
C ALA A 76 -3.30 0.89 -5.99
N LYS A 77 -3.13 1.05 -7.31
CA LYS A 77 -4.14 1.63 -8.19
C LYS A 77 -5.39 0.75 -8.29
N LYS A 78 -5.27 -0.58 -8.31
CA LYS A 78 -6.42 -1.49 -8.23
C LYS A 78 -7.22 -1.30 -6.95
N ARG A 79 -6.54 -1.22 -5.82
CA ARG A 79 -7.20 -1.00 -4.52
C ARG A 79 -7.84 0.38 -4.44
N LEU A 80 -7.17 1.43 -4.90
CA LEU A 80 -7.72 2.78 -4.99
C LEU A 80 -8.97 2.84 -5.88
N SER A 81 -8.98 2.13 -7.02
CA SER A 81 -10.15 2.04 -7.90
C SER A 81 -11.34 1.38 -7.19
N SER A 82 -11.12 0.30 -6.46
CA SER A 82 -12.18 -0.35 -5.68
C SER A 82 -12.72 0.56 -4.56
N ILE A 83 -11.85 1.32 -3.91
CA ILE A 83 -12.25 2.31 -2.89
C ILE A 83 -13.06 3.43 -3.53
N LEU A 84 -12.67 3.91 -4.71
CA LEU A 84 -13.39 4.93 -5.46
C LEU A 84 -14.80 4.48 -5.81
N GLU A 85 -14.97 3.25 -6.31
CA GLU A 85 -16.28 2.65 -6.58
C GLU A 85 -17.15 2.62 -5.31
N GLY A 86 -16.60 2.22 -4.17
CA GLY A 86 -17.28 2.24 -2.88
C GLY A 86 -17.73 3.64 -2.45
N ILE A 87 -16.87 4.65 -2.62
CA ILE A 87 -17.21 6.04 -2.32
C ILE A 87 -18.33 6.55 -3.25
N GLN A 88 -18.27 6.24 -4.53
CA GLN A 88 -19.29 6.65 -5.51
C GLN A 88 -20.66 6.03 -5.20
N GLU A 89 -20.70 4.75 -4.82
CA GLU A 89 -21.96 4.11 -4.42
C GLU A 89 -22.50 4.69 -3.12
N ASN A 90 -21.62 4.96 -2.16
CA ASN A 90 -21.98 5.61 -0.91
C ASN A 90 -22.55 7.03 -1.13
N ARG A 91 -22.01 7.79 -2.08
CA ARG A 91 -22.56 9.09 -2.49
C ARG A 91 -23.95 8.96 -3.10
N LYS A 92 -24.21 7.97 -3.96
CA LYS A 92 -25.55 7.72 -4.50
C LYS A 92 -26.54 7.44 -3.38
N THR A 93 -26.15 6.63 -2.39
CA THR A 93 -26.98 6.37 -1.21
C THR A 93 -27.24 7.66 -0.40
N ALA A 94 -26.22 8.50 -0.24
CA ALA A 94 -26.36 9.75 0.52
C ALA A 94 -27.36 10.74 -0.12
N VAL A 95 -27.41 10.81 -1.45
CA VAL A 95 -28.33 11.72 -2.17
C VAL A 95 -29.66 11.06 -2.57
N SER A 96 -29.89 9.79 -2.22
CA SER A 96 -31.16 9.09 -2.46
C SER A 96 -32.27 9.65 -1.57
N SER A 97 -33.51 9.27 -1.87
CA SER A 97 -34.67 9.67 -1.04
C SER A 97 -34.50 9.18 0.40
N GLY A 98 -34.55 10.12 1.36
CA GLY A 98 -34.30 9.85 2.79
C GLY A 98 -32.81 9.65 3.15
N GLY A 99 -31.90 9.80 2.19
CA GLY A 99 -30.46 9.73 2.44
C GLY A 99 -29.91 10.99 3.13
N PRO A 100 -28.72 10.89 3.77
CA PRO A 100 -28.09 12.01 4.46
C PRO A 100 -27.37 12.96 3.47
N TYR A 101 -28.12 13.64 2.62
CA TYR A 101 -27.60 14.51 1.55
C TYR A 101 -26.62 15.59 2.04
N LEU A 102 -26.72 16.00 3.31
CA LEU A 102 -25.76 16.92 3.92
C LEU A 102 -24.34 16.33 4.07
N TYR A 103 -24.16 15.03 3.84
CA TYR A 103 -22.87 14.36 3.86
C TYR A 103 -22.17 14.38 2.48
N ASP A 104 -22.93 14.66 1.40
CA ASP A 104 -22.39 14.57 0.03
C ASP A 104 -21.16 15.46 -0.19
N GLU A 105 -21.11 16.65 0.42
CA GLU A 105 -19.95 17.54 0.32
C GLU A 105 -18.66 16.89 0.86
N ALA A 106 -18.76 16.17 1.96
CA ALA A 106 -17.60 15.46 2.53
C ALA A 106 -17.23 14.22 1.72
N LEU A 107 -18.23 13.48 1.23
CA LEU A 107 -18.03 12.31 0.37
C LEU A 107 -17.48 12.72 -1.00
N ALA A 108 -17.89 13.84 -1.56
CA ALA A 108 -17.33 14.40 -2.79
C ALA A 108 -15.86 14.77 -2.63
N SER A 109 -15.50 15.35 -1.46
CA SER A 109 -14.11 15.64 -1.14
C SER A 109 -13.26 14.36 -0.99
N ASP A 110 -13.84 13.30 -0.40
CA ASP A 110 -13.17 12.00 -0.30
C ASP A 110 -12.98 11.38 -1.69
N GLN A 111 -13.99 11.47 -2.57
CA GLN A 111 -13.90 11.01 -3.96
C GLN A 111 -12.79 11.72 -4.72
N GLN A 112 -12.79 13.05 -4.72
CA GLN A 112 -11.77 13.85 -5.39
C GLN A 112 -10.36 13.49 -4.90
N MET A 113 -10.18 13.31 -3.60
CA MET A 113 -8.88 12.91 -3.03
C MET A 113 -8.41 11.55 -3.57
N VAL A 114 -9.30 10.57 -3.73
CA VAL A 114 -8.93 9.26 -4.29
C VAL A 114 -8.68 9.35 -5.80
N GLU A 115 -9.43 10.16 -6.53
CA GLU A 115 -9.18 10.45 -7.95
C GLU A 115 -7.80 11.07 -8.15
N GLU A 116 -7.40 12.05 -7.32
CA GLU A 116 -6.06 12.64 -7.35
C GLU A 116 -4.95 11.61 -7.05
N LEU A 117 -5.18 10.65 -6.14
CA LEU A 117 -4.25 9.54 -5.91
C LEU A 117 -4.11 8.62 -7.12
N LEU A 118 -5.19 8.37 -7.84
CA LEU A 118 -5.19 7.53 -9.06
C LEU A 118 -4.47 8.20 -10.23
N GLU A 119 -4.46 9.53 -10.30
CA GLU A 119 -3.78 10.31 -11.35
C GLU A 119 -2.27 10.37 -11.17
N THR A 120 -1.72 10.01 -10.01
CA THR A 120 -0.26 10.03 -9.78
C THR A 120 0.46 9.09 -10.75
N GLU A 121 1.57 9.56 -11.34
CA GLU A 121 2.32 8.80 -12.33
C GLU A 121 3.52 8.05 -11.73
N SER A 122 4.06 8.53 -10.61
CA SER A 122 5.22 7.94 -9.95
C SER A 122 4.92 7.48 -8.52
N PHE A 123 5.74 6.54 -8.04
CA PHE A 123 5.66 6.06 -6.67
C PHE A 123 5.84 7.19 -5.65
N ASP A 124 6.83 8.08 -5.88
CA ASP A 124 7.10 9.20 -4.99
C ASP A 124 5.95 10.22 -4.93
N GLU A 125 5.24 10.42 -6.04
CA GLU A 125 4.04 11.27 -6.07
C GLU A 125 2.91 10.62 -5.28
N LEU A 126 2.67 9.32 -5.46
CA LEU A 126 1.65 8.58 -4.72
C LEU A 126 1.92 8.62 -3.22
N VAL A 127 3.17 8.37 -2.80
CA VAL A 127 3.57 8.41 -1.39
C VAL A 127 3.35 9.81 -0.79
N ARG A 128 3.76 10.87 -1.50
CA ARG A 128 3.56 12.26 -1.04
C ARG A 128 2.07 12.63 -0.96
N ALA A 129 1.29 12.24 -1.95
CA ALA A 129 -0.14 12.49 -1.97
C ALA A 129 -0.85 11.74 -0.83
N MET A 130 -0.50 10.47 -0.58
CA MET A 130 -1.03 9.70 0.56
C MET A 130 -0.63 10.29 1.91
N ALA A 131 0.58 10.82 2.05
CA ALA A 131 1.00 11.50 3.27
C ALA A 131 0.13 12.74 3.56
N GLY A 132 -0.30 13.43 2.51
CA GLY A 132 -1.12 14.63 2.57
C GLY A 132 -2.61 14.41 2.75
N MET A 133 -3.12 13.17 2.73
CA MET A 133 -4.55 12.88 2.83
C MET A 133 -5.23 13.51 4.04
N LYS A 134 -6.34 14.19 3.80
CA LYS A 134 -7.17 14.81 4.86
C LYS A 134 -8.64 14.60 4.57
N PHE A 135 -9.35 14.05 5.55
CA PHE A 135 -10.77 13.79 5.46
C PHE A 135 -11.58 14.96 6.01
N LYS A 136 -12.53 15.44 5.20
CA LYS A 136 -13.46 16.49 5.62
C LYS A 136 -14.43 15.93 6.67
N ALA A 137 -14.77 16.73 7.68
CA ALA A 137 -15.76 16.33 8.69
C ALA A 137 -17.17 16.25 8.07
N LEU A 138 -17.96 15.26 8.48
CA LEU A 138 -19.37 15.19 8.10
C LEU A 138 -20.17 16.35 8.72
N SER A 139 -21.17 16.82 8.00
CA SER A 139 -22.07 17.87 8.49
C SER A 139 -22.73 17.46 9.81
N ARG A 140 -22.76 18.36 10.78
CA ARG A 140 -23.49 18.19 12.05
C ARG A 140 -24.90 18.75 12.00
N LYS A 141 -25.30 19.32 10.86
CA LYS A 141 -26.66 19.85 10.69
C LYS A 141 -27.68 18.71 10.71
N LYS A 142 -28.84 18.94 11.33
CA LYS A 142 -29.96 18.01 11.31
C LYS A 142 -30.83 18.30 10.09
N ALA A 143 -31.38 17.27 9.51
CA ALA A 143 -32.41 17.32 8.49
C ALA A 143 -33.50 16.35 8.93
N ASP A 144 -34.75 16.81 8.90
CA ASP A 144 -35.89 16.07 9.47
C ASP A 144 -36.39 14.95 8.54
N ASP A 145 -35.97 14.96 7.27
CA ASP A 145 -36.35 14.04 6.21
C ASP A 145 -35.32 12.91 6.00
N VAL A 146 -34.34 12.77 6.89
CA VAL A 146 -33.24 11.78 6.76
C VAL A 146 -33.52 10.54 7.59
N SER A 147 -33.44 9.36 6.95
CA SER A 147 -33.48 8.05 7.62
C SER A 147 -32.22 7.81 8.45
N GLU A 148 -32.39 7.55 9.75
CA GLU A 148 -31.25 7.20 10.62
C GLU A 148 -30.53 5.92 10.13
N THR A 149 -31.25 4.94 9.57
CA THR A 149 -30.67 3.73 9.01
C THR A 149 -29.74 4.03 7.85
N LEU A 150 -30.17 4.86 6.88
CA LEU A 150 -29.34 5.26 5.74
C LEU A 150 -28.15 6.12 6.19
N LYS A 151 -28.36 6.96 7.18
CA LYS A 151 -27.30 7.78 7.77
C LYS A 151 -26.19 6.94 8.43
N ASP A 152 -26.57 5.91 9.17
CA ASP A 152 -25.62 5.01 9.81
C ASP A 152 -24.92 4.11 8.78
N GLN A 153 -25.63 3.65 7.75
CA GLN A 153 -25.05 2.93 6.61
C GLN A 153 -23.98 3.79 5.93
N VAL A 154 -24.31 5.02 5.52
CA VAL A 154 -23.38 5.93 4.83
C VAL A 154 -22.12 6.20 5.67
N LYS A 155 -22.26 6.35 6.99
CA LYS A 155 -21.10 6.50 7.88
C LYS A 155 -20.24 5.25 7.93
N ALA A 156 -20.87 4.08 8.10
CA ALA A 156 -20.15 2.81 8.20
C ALA A 156 -19.36 2.51 6.92
N GLU A 157 -19.94 2.72 5.74
CA GLU A 157 -19.28 2.56 4.45
C GLU A 157 -18.13 3.55 4.27
N ARG A 158 -18.33 4.83 4.64
CA ARG A 158 -17.25 5.83 4.63
C ARG A 158 -16.08 5.42 5.53
N ASP A 159 -16.38 4.96 6.76
CA ASP A 159 -15.36 4.54 7.70
C ASP A 159 -14.61 3.28 7.22
N ALA A 160 -15.29 2.38 6.52
CA ALA A 160 -14.64 1.24 5.85
C ALA A 160 -13.67 1.71 4.76
N CYS A 161 -14.07 2.62 3.87
CA CYS A 161 -13.20 3.21 2.84
C CYS A 161 -11.98 3.90 3.46
N LYS A 162 -12.17 4.67 4.55
CA LYS A 162 -11.06 5.32 5.26
C LYS A 162 -10.07 4.32 5.84
N LYS A 163 -10.56 3.22 6.43
CA LYS A 163 -9.71 2.15 6.97
C LYS A 163 -8.88 1.49 5.87
N GLU A 164 -9.47 1.22 4.70
CA GLU A 164 -8.74 0.64 3.58
C GLU A 164 -7.69 1.62 3.02
N LEU A 165 -7.99 2.91 2.91
CA LEU A 165 -7.01 3.94 2.56
C LEU A 165 -5.88 4.03 3.58
N GLN A 166 -6.18 3.94 4.87
CA GLN A 166 -5.18 3.97 5.92
C GLN A 166 -4.27 2.73 5.87
N LYS A 167 -4.84 1.53 5.69
CA LYS A 167 -4.06 0.31 5.51
C LYS A 167 -3.15 0.37 4.27
N LEU A 168 -3.66 0.94 3.17
CA LEU A 168 -2.87 1.12 1.97
C LEU A 168 -1.70 2.08 2.23
N LYS A 169 -1.96 3.18 2.95
CA LYS A 169 -0.94 4.13 3.36
C LYS A 169 0.15 3.46 4.23
N GLU A 170 -0.24 2.68 5.23
CA GLU A 170 0.69 1.98 6.13
C GLU A 170 1.67 1.09 5.38
N GLN A 171 1.22 0.41 4.31
CA GLN A 171 2.08 -0.42 3.46
C GLN A 171 3.22 0.34 2.75
N PHE A 172 3.10 1.65 2.59
CA PHE A 172 4.12 2.48 1.95
C PHE A 172 5.06 3.19 2.94
N PHE A 173 4.75 3.17 4.25
CA PHE A 173 5.48 3.93 5.27
C PHE A 173 6.06 3.06 6.39
N GLU A 174 5.79 1.74 6.38
CA GLU A 174 6.40 0.75 7.26
C GLU A 174 7.46 -0.09 6.51
#